data_12f65da24dac889522c422487b1520f8
#
_entry.id   12f65da24dac889522c422487b1520f8
#
_cell.length_a   1.000
_cell.length_b   1.000
_cell.length_c   1.000
_cell.angle_alpha   90.00
_cell.angle_beta   90.00
_cell.angle_gamma   90.00
#
_symmetry.space_group_name_H-M   'P 1'
#
loop_
_entity.id
_entity.type
_entity.pdbx_description
1 polymer ?
#
loop_
_entity_poly.entity_id
_entity_poly.type
_entity_poly.pdbx_seq_one_letter_code
_entity_poly.pdbx_strand_id
1 'polypeptide(L)'
;MQYNFDEIIDRRGTDCFKWDALQAMYGRGDVTPMWVADMDFRSPDFVMEAIRHRCDHEVLGYTMPSEGYWQAVTMWLEKHYNIQATKQELHFIPGIVAGIAYALLCLTQPGDRVLVTTPVYPPFLNLPKDSGRTLVCSPLRITNGRFEIDFDDFERKAEHCKVFIMSNPHNPAGTVWGTEVLTKIADICEKHNVLVISDEIHADLTLPGHQHVSYGTVSSKGITFMAPSKTFNIAGLGSSVCYIADEALRKRFFGWLDALGVAGGNIFAFTAAEAAFAQGGEWLQQMLEYLSENVKTLDRFLQERMPKVKVVLPEASYLAWLDFSGYGLTHEQLKHKLLNEAKVALNDGTTFGGDKYECCFRLNLGCPRSILIDALSRIADAINE
;
A
#
# COMPACT_ATOMS: atom_id res chain seq x y z
N MET A 1 -1.61 -16.11 -21.79
CA MET A 1 -2.74 -15.24 -22.27
C MET A 1 -2.25 -13.80 -22.28
N GLN A 2 -2.64 -12.96 -23.24
CA GLN A 2 -2.26 -11.55 -23.23
C GLN A 2 -3.38 -10.73 -22.61
N TYR A 3 -3.07 -9.97 -21.53
CA TYR A 3 -4.01 -9.10 -20.84
C TYR A 3 -3.98 -7.69 -21.44
N ASN A 4 -5.13 -7.02 -21.47
CA ASN A 4 -5.26 -5.67 -22.02
C ASN A 4 -5.40 -4.66 -20.86
N PHE A 5 -4.33 -3.91 -20.57
CA PHE A 5 -4.31 -2.84 -19.57
C PHE A 5 -4.61 -1.45 -20.15
N ASP A 6 -4.83 -1.32 -21.46
CA ASP A 6 -5.24 -0.09 -22.12
C ASP A 6 -6.78 0.06 -22.18
N GLU A 7 -7.53 -0.95 -21.74
CA GLU A 7 -9.01 -0.88 -21.68
C GLU A 7 -9.46 0.20 -20.70
N ILE A 8 -10.26 1.15 -21.20
CA ILE A 8 -10.89 2.18 -20.36
C ILE A 8 -12.21 1.63 -19.80
N ILE A 9 -12.26 1.46 -18.49
CA ILE A 9 -13.44 0.95 -17.78
C ILE A 9 -14.12 2.10 -17.04
N ASP A 10 -15.38 2.39 -17.38
CA ASP A 10 -16.15 3.37 -16.60
C ASP A 10 -16.57 2.75 -15.25
N ARG A 11 -16.10 3.36 -14.16
CA ARG A 11 -16.35 2.93 -12.79
C ARG A 11 -17.36 3.81 -12.06
N ARG A 12 -17.91 4.83 -12.73
CA ARG A 12 -18.90 5.72 -12.15
C ARG A 12 -20.24 5.00 -11.98
N GLY A 13 -20.94 5.33 -10.89
CA GLY A 13 -22.23 4.71 -10.57
C GLY A 13 -22.12 3.24 -10.12
N THR A 14 -20.95 2.81 -9.67
CA THR A 14 -20.69 1.47 -9.12
C THR A 14 -20.36 1.50 -7.62
N ASP A 15 -20.64 2.61 -6.94
CA ASP A 15 -20.21 2.88 -5.56
C ASP A 15 -18.68 2.84 -5.40
N CYS A 16 -17.95 3.08 -6.47
CA CYS A 16 -16.50 3.11 -6.48
C CYS A 16 -15.96 4.32 -5.73
N PHE A 17 -15.31 4.11 -4.60
CA PHE A 17 -14.79 5.20 -3.75
C PHE A 17 -13.89 6.17 -4.52
N LYS A 18 -13.06 5.66 -5.46
CA LYS A 18 -12.15 6.49 -6.27
C LYS A 18 -12.91 7.49 -7.15
N TRP A 19 -14.04 7.09 -7.76
CA TRP A 19 -14.80 7.87 -8.72
C TRP A 19 -16.03 8.52 -8.10
N ASP A 20 -16.83 7.77 -7.34
CA ASP A 20 -18.14 8.26 -6.88
C ASP A 20 -18.03 9.13 -5.62
N ALA A 21 -16.90 9.06 -4.87
CA ALA A 21 -16.66 9.94 -3.73
C ALA A 21 -16.03 11.30 -4.10
N LEU A 22 -15.71 11.57 -5.37
CA LEU A 22 -15.02 12.80 -5.79
C LEU A 22 -15.73 14.07 -5.33
N GLN A 23 -17.05 14.15 -5.49
CA GLN A 23 -17.84 15.31 -5.07
C GLN A 23 -17.72 15.54 -3.55
N ALA A 24 -17.75 14.48 -2.75
CA ALA A 24 -17.65 14.58 -1.29
C ALA A 24 -16.23 14.94 -0.83
N MET A 25 -15.20 14.38 -1.48
CA MET A 25 -13.80 14.51 -1.06
C MET A 25 -13.13 15.77 -1.61
N TYR A 26 -13.48 16.19 -2.81
CA TYR A 26 -12.82 17.29 -3.54
C TYR A 26 -13.76 18.47 -3.90
N GLY A 27 -15.07 18.34 -3.57
CA GLY A 27 -16.07 19.34 -3.96
C GLY A 27 -16.42 19.34 -5.45
N ARG A 28 -15.91 18.37 -6.22
CA ARG A 28 -16.07 18.27 -7.67
C ARG A 28 -16.20 16.82 -8.13
N GLY A 29 -17.16 16.54 -9.02
CA GLY A 29 -17.31 15.23 -9.65
C GLY A 29 -16.76 15.13 -11.07
N ASP A 30 -16.30 16.28 -11.67
CA ASP A 30 -15.89 16.40 -13.07
C ASP A 30 -14.36 16.34 -13.28
N VAL A 31 -13.65 15.66 -12.38
CA VAL A 31 -12.19 15.54 -12.38
C VAL A 31 -11.72 14.09 -12.62
N THR A 32 -10.53 13.94 -13.18
CA THR A 32 -9.89 12.63 -13.33
C THR A 32 -9.25 12.20 -12.00
N PRO A 33 -9.69 11.11 -11.39
CA PRO A 33 -9.16 10.67 -10.09
C PRO A 33 -7.85 9.91 -10.24
N MET A 34 -6.78 10.46 -9.70
CA MET A 34 -5.47 9.82 -9.60
C MET A 34 -4.98 9.79 -8.15
N TRP A 35 -5.90 9.58 -7.20
CA TRP A 35 -5.67 9.69 -5.75
C TRP A 35 -5.74 8.37 -5.00
N VAL A 36 -6.82 7.60 -5.11
CA VAL A 36 -6.98 6.32 -4.39
C VAL A 36 -5.98 5.30 -4.91
N ALA A 37 -5.35 4.57 -3.98
CA ALA A 37 -4.43 3.49 -4.31
C ALA A 37 -5.20 2.20 -4.67
N ASP A 38 -5.97 2.24 -5.75
CA ASP A 38 -6.45 1.10 -6.52
C ASP A 38 -6.18 1.33 -8.01
N MET A 39 -6.24 0.29 -8.82
CA MET A 39 -5.98 0.39 -10.25
C MET A 39 -7.28 0.53 -11.05
N ASP A 40 -7.23 1.15 -12.22
CA ASP A 40 -8.35 1.21 -13.15
C ASP A 40 -8.30 0.07 -14.20
N PHE A 41 -7.56 -0.99 -13.89
CA PHE A 41 -7.49 -2.21 -14.68
C PHE A 41 -8.58 -3.20 -14.25
N ARG A 42 -9.01 -4.04 -15.18
CA ARG A 42 -9.89 -5.17 -14.90
C ARG A 42 -9.24 -6.12 -13.90
N SER A 43 -9.98 -6.54 -12.87
CA SER A 43 -9.55 -7.65 -12.02
C SER A 43 -9.36 -8.92 -12.87
N PRO A 44 -8.40 -9.79 -12.56
CA PRO A 44 -8.09 -10.96 -13.40
C PRO A 44 -9.29 -11.87 -13.65
N ASP A 45 -9.45 -12.36 -14.88
CA ASP A 45 -10.60 -13.19 -15.29
C ASP A 45 -10.72 -14.45 -14.43
N PHE A 46 -9.60 -15.09 -14.08
CA PHE A 46 -9.61 -16.30 -13.22
C PHE A 46 -10.14 -16.01 -11.81
N VAL A 47 -9.95 -14.82 -11.27
CA VAL A 47 -10.54 -14.40 -9.98
C VAL A 47 -12.04 -14.21 -10.15
N MET A 48 -12.47 -13.53 -11.22
CA MET A 48 -13.89 -13.31 -11.50
C MET A 48 -14.64 -14.61 -11.80
N GLU A 49 -14.00 -15.54 -12.49
CA GLU A 49 -14.55 -16.88 -12.75
C GLU A 49 -14.71 -17.68 -11.45
N ALA A 50 -13.71 -17.67 -10.58
CA ALA A 50 -13.79 -18.33 -9.28
C ALA A 50 -14.96 -17.79 -8.43
N ILE A 51 -15.16 -16.47 -8.40
CA ILE A 51 -16.29 -15.83 -7.70
C ILE A 51 -17.62 -16.27 -8.31
N ARG A 52 -17.78 -16.26 -9.64
CA ARG A 52 -19.00 -16.67 -10.33
C ARG A 52 -19.30 -18.15 -10.03
N HIS A 53 -18.30 -19.03 -10.16
CA HIS A 53 -18.46 -20.44 -9.83
C HIS A 53 -18.86 -20.65 -8.37
N ARG A 54 -18.34 -19.87 -7.43
CA ARG A 54 -18.78 -19.94 -6.04
C ARG A 54 -20.25 -19.54 -5.87
N CYS A 55 -20.78 -18.66 -6.71
CA CYS A 55 -22.19 -18.28 -6.72
C CYS A 55 -23.13 -19.40 -7.22
N ASP A 56 -22.63 -20.39 -7.98
CA ASP A 56 -23.42 -21.54 -8.44
C ASP A 56 -23.95 -22.37 -7.25
N HIS A 57 -23.28 -22.30 -6.11
CA HIS A 57 -23.79 -22.83 -4.85
C HIS A 57 -24.53 -21.73 -4.08
N GLU A 58 -25.85 -21.76 -4.16
CA GLU A 58 -26.75 -20.68 -3.72
C GLU A 58 -26.87 -20.50 -2.20
N VAL A 59 -26.13 -21.27 -1.38
CA VAL A 59 -26.14 -21.12 0.09
C VAL A 59 -24.89 -20.35 0.52
N LEU A 60 -25.08 -19.14 1.07
CA LEU A 60 -24.04 -18.24 1.56
C LEU A 60 -24.00 -18.25 3.10
N GLY A 61 -23.84 -19.46 3.67
CA GLY A 61 -23.73 -19.65 5.12
C GLY A 61 -22.36 -19.30 5.69
N TYR A 62 -22.15 -19.67 6.96
CA TYR A 62 -20.82 -19.51 7.59
C TYR A 62 -19.75 -20.23 6.77
N THR A 63 -18.58 -19.62 6.69
CA THR A 63 -17.46 -20.11 5.88
C THR A 63 -16.15 -20.13 6.67
N MET A 64 -15.21 -20.87 6.18
CA MET A 64 -13.83 -20.90 6.66
C MET A 64 -12.88 -21.00 5.45
N PRO A 65 -11.61 -20.58 5.57
CA PRO A 65 -10.64 -20.78 4.49
C PRO A 65 -10.42 -22.28 4.24
N SER A 66 -10.40 -22.66 2.95
CA SER A 66 -10.14 -24.01 2.49
C SER A 66 -8.68 -24.42 2.72
N GLU A 67 -8.36 -25.71 2.64
CA GLU A 67 -6.98 -26.17 2.58
C GLU A 67 -6.27 -25.64 1.31
N GLY A 68 -7.01 -25.53 0.18
CA GLY A 68 -6.50 -24.93 -1.06
C GLY A 68 -6.11 -23.46 -0.90
N TYR A 69 -6.90 -22.69 -0.13
CA TYR A 69 -6.55 -21.31 0.23
C TYR A 69 -5.20 -21.23 0.95
N TRP A 70 -5.01 -22.03 2.02
CA TRP A 70 -3.76 -22.00 2.77
C TRP A 70 -2.57 -22.51 1.95
N GLN A 71 -2.79 -23.51 1.11
CA GLN A 71 -1.76 -24.00 0.20
C GLN A 71 -1.35 -22.92 -0.81
N ALA A 72 -2.32 -22.23 -1.41
CA ALA A 72 -2.05 -21.15 -2.34
C ALA A 72 -1.27 -20.01 -1.67
N VAL A 73 -1.67 -19.62 -0.44
CA VAL A 73 -0.96 -18.58 0.35
C VAL A 73 0.47 -19.04 0.65
N THR A 74 0.70 -20.21 1.20
CA THR A 74 2.05 -20.68 1.57
C THR A 74 2.97 -20.80 0.37
N MET A 75 2.48 -21.32 -0.75
CA MET A 75 3.25 -21.43 -2.00
C MET A 75 3.60 -20.05 -2.56
N TRP A 76 2.68 -19.08 -2.46
CA TRP A 76 2.93 -17.71 -2.88
C TRP A 76 4.01 -17.04 -2.03
N LEU A 77 3.93 -17.19 -0.70
CA LEU A 77 4.90 -16.66 0.24
C LEU A 77 6.31 -17.24 0.04
N GLU A 78 6.40 -18.55 -0.18
CA GLU A 78 7.68 -19.19 -0.48
C GLU A 78 8.27 -18.68 -1.79
N LYS A 79 7.47 -18.63 -2.85
CA LYS A 79 7.90 -18.27 -4.20
C LYS A 79 8.29 -16.79 -4.33
N HIS A 80 7.51 -15.87 -3.74
CA HIS A 80 7.64 -14.43 -3.96
C HIS A 80 8.38 -13.70 -2.84
N TYR A 81 8.37 -14.24 -1.61
CA TYR A 81 8.96 -13.58 -0.43
C TYR A 81 10.03 -14.42 0.26
N ASN A 82 10.30 -15.64 -0.21
CA ASN A 82 11.22 -16.58 0.43
C ASN A 82 10.85 -16.87 1.90
N ILE A 83 9.55 -16.87 2.21
CA ILE A 83 9.01 -17.20 3.53
C ILE A 83 8.45 -18.61 3.47
N GLN A 84 9.09 -19.55 4.17
CA GLN A 84 8.62 -20.94 4.34
C GLN A 84 7.65 -21.01 5.53
N ALA A 85 6.47 -20.44 5.36
CA ALA A 85 5.47 -20.40 6.41
C ALA A 85 4.69 -21.71 6.51
N THR A 86 4.41 -22.13 7.75
CA THR A 86 3.39 -23.14 8.05
C THR A 86 2.03 -22.47 8.24
N LYS A 87 0.94 -23.25 8.07
CA LYS A 87 -0.43 -22.76 8.30
C LYS A 87 -0.61 -22.15 9.70
N GLN A 88 0.08 -22.68 10.71
CA GLN A 88 0.02 -22.20 12.09
C GLN A 88 0.63 -20.81 12.28
N GLU A 89 1.53 -20.40 11.40
CA GLU A 89 2.18 -19.09 11.41
C GLU A 89 1.39 -18.02 10.67
N LEU A 90 0.26 -18.43 10.07
CA LEU A 90 -0.60 -17.57 9.26
C LEU A 90 -1.98 -17.38 9.89
N HIS A 91 -2.54 -16.21 9.72
CA HIS A 91 -3.92 -15.90 10.10
C HIS A 91 -4.56 -14.98 9.05
N PHE A 92 -5.83 -15.23 8.74
CA PHE A 92 -6.59 -14.31 7.90
C PHE A 92 -6.89 -13.01 8.65
N ILE A 93 -6.83 -11.89 7.94
CA ILE A 93 -7.22 -10.57 8.43
C ILE A 93 -8.11 -9.90 7.37
N PRO A 94 -9.23 -9.23 7.74
CA PRO A 94 -10.14 -8.62 6.77
C PRO A 94 -9.56 -7.40 6.05
N GLY A 95 -8.39 -6.91 6.48
CA GLY A 95 -7.65 -5.80 5.86
C GLY A 95 -6.46 -5.41 6.71
N ILE A 96 -5.36 -4.97 6.10
CA ILE A 96 -4.11 -4.67 6.82
C ILE A 96 -4.28 -3.52 7.81
N VAL A 97 -5.00 -2.46 7.45
CA VAL A 97 -5.28 -1.34 8.37
C VAL A 97 -6.00 -1.82 9.62
N ALA A 98 -6.99 -2.71 9.47
CA ALA A 98 -7.66 -3.36 10.59
C ALA A 98 -6.68 -4.23 11.40
N GLY A 99 -5.84 -5.04 10.73
CA GLY A 99 -4.82 -5.86 11.37
C GLY A 99 -3.83 -5.06 12.21
N ILE A 100 -3.36 -3.92 11.71
CA ILE A 100 -2.49 -3.00 12.46
C ILE A 100 -3.22 -2.42 13.68
N ALA A 101 -4.49 -2.01 13.51
CA ALA A 101 -5.31 -1.52 14.63
C ALA A 101 -5.47 -2.60 15.70
N TYR A 102 -5.76 -3.85 15.31
CA TYR A 102 -5.87 -4.98 16.23
C TYR A 102 -4.55 -5.27 16.95
N ALA A 103 -3.41 -5.21 16.24
CA ALA A 103 -2.10 -5.39 16.83
C ALA A 103 -1.80 -4.30 17.88
N LEU A 104 -2.10 -3.03 17.57
CA LEU A 104 -1.97 -1.94 18.55
C LEU A 104 -2.84 -2.16 19.78
N LEU A 105 -4.11 -2.56 19.60
CA LEU A 105 -5.03 -2.80 20.71
C LEU A 105 -4.61 -3.99 21.58
N CYS A 106 -4.13 -5.08 20.98
CA CYS A 106 -3.70 -6.29 21.67
C CYS A 106 -2.36 -6.14 22.40
N LEU A 107 -1.39 -5.46 21.76
CA LEU A 107 0.02 -5.54 22.13
C LEU A 107 0.55 -4.29 22.85
N THR A 108 -0.23 -3.20 22.88
CA THR A 108 0.14 -1.95 23.53
C THR A 108 -0.97 -1.45 24.46
N GLN A 109 -0.65 -0.45 25.30
CA GLN A 109 -1.57 0.22 26.18
C GLN A 109 -1.81 1.68 25.75
N PRO A 110 -2.92 2.31 26.16
CA PRO A 110 -3.08 3.76 26.00
C PRO A 110 -1.88 4.52 26.55
N GLY A 111 -1.39 5.51 25.78
CA GLY A 111 -0.19 6.28 26.10
C GLY A 111 1.12 5.70 25.58
N ASP A 112 1.17 4.42 25.20
CA ASP A 112 2.36 3.84 24.57
C ASP A 112 2.70 4.57 23.26
N ARG A 113 4.00 4.69 22.97
CA ARG A 113 4.50 5.44 21.82
C ARG A 113 4.67 4.52 20.61
N VAL A 114 4.14 4.96 19.46
CA VAL A 114 4.20 4.26 18.18
C VAL A 114 5.00 5.09 17.19
N LEU A 115 6.10 4.52 16.69
CA LEU A 115 6.99 5.13 15.72
C LEU A 115 6.48 4.86 14.29
N VAL A 116 6.60 5.87 13.44
CA VAL A 116 6.43 5.77 11.98
C VAL A 116 7.49 6.62 11.28
N THR A 117 7.81 6.30 10.03
CA THR A 117 8.61 7.18 9.17
C THR A 117 7.70 8.05 8.31
N THR A 118 8.01 9.34 8.12
CA THR A 118 7.18 10.26 7.31
C THR A 118 7.95 10.81 6.10
N PRO A 119 7.28 11.06 4.95
CA PRO A 119 5.86 10.94 4.70
C PRO A 119 5.43 9.47 4.69
N VAL A 120 4.23 9.16 5.17
CA VAL A 120 3.73 7.77 5.20
C VAL A 120 2.23 7.71 4.99
N TYR A 121 1.72 6.55 4.65
CA TYR A 121 0.30 6.28 4.46
C TYR A 121 -0.55 6.83 5.63
N PRO A 122 -1.53 7.71 5.36
CA PRO A 122 -2.24 8.46 6.41
C PRO A 122 -2.83 7.63 7.57
N PRO A 123 -3.37 6.42 7.36
CA PRO A 123 -3.81 5.57 8.46
C PRO A 123 -2.73 5.27 9.51
N PHE A 124 -1.43 5.23 9.15
CA PHE A 124 -0.36 5.00 10.13
C PHE A 124 -0.14 6.21 11.05
N LEU A 125 -0.53 7.40 10.61
CA LEU A 125 -0.52 8.62 11.42
C LEU A 125 -1.75 8.70 12.34
N ASN A 126 -2.88 8.15 11.91
CA ASN A 126 -4.17 8.26 12.60
C ASN A 126 -4.38 7.12 13.59
N LEU A 127 -4.13 5.87 13.21
CA LEU A 127 -4.36 4.70 14.06
C LEU A 127 -3.76 4.81 15.48
N PRO A 128 -2.50 5.26 15.66
CA PRO A 128 -1.97 5.47 17.01
C PRO A 128 -2.79 6.48 17.81
N LYS A 129 -3.12 7.62 17.23
CA LYS A 129 -3.88 8.68 17.89
C LYS A 129 -5.30 8.24 18.23
N ASP A 130 -6.00 7.67 17.25
CA ASP A 130 -7.40 7.26 17.37
C ASP A 130 -7.56 6.10 18.36
N SER A 131 -6.51 5.31 18.55
CA SER A 131 -6.47 4.22 19.54
C SER A 131 -5.88 4.64 20.91
N GLY A 132 -5.65 5.94 21.15
CA GLY A 132 -5.14 6.47 22.40
C GLY A 132 -3.63 6.26 22.62
N ARG A 133 -2.86 5.95 21.57
CA ARG A 133 -1.40 5.84 21.58
C ARG A 133 -0.78 7.17 21.18
N THR A 134 0.49 7.35 21.50
CA THR A 134 1.23 8.56 21.14
C THR A 134 2.00 8.33 19.84
N LEU A 135 1.67 9.09 18.82
CA LEU A 135 2.39 9.05 17.54
C LEU A 135 3.77 9.69 17.68
N VAL A 136 4.80 9.02 17.16
CA VAL A 136 6.17 9.53 17.02
C VAL A 136 6.58 9.42 15.57
N CYS A 137 7.01 10.54 14.94
CA CYS A 137 7.39 10.57 13.54
C CYS A 137 8.91 10.72 13.39
N SER A 138 9.53 9.85 12.59
CA SER A 138 10.91 9.99 12.13
C SER A 138 10.90 10.37 10.64
N PRO A 139 11.27 11.62 10.29
CA PRO A 139 11.22 12.06 8.91
C PRO A 139 12.26 11.37 8.04
N LEU A 140 11.83 10.87 6.90
CA LEU A 140 12.71 10.40 5.85
C LEU A 140 13.45 11.57 5.19
N ARG A 141 14.62 11.27 4.64
CA ARG A 141 15.39 12.16 3.76
C ARG A 141 15.21 11.71 2.31
N ILE A 142 15.36 12.64 1.37
CA ILE A 142 15.44 12.30 -0.05
C ILE A 142 16.90 12.49 -0.47
N THR A 143 17.51 11.39 -0.91
CA THR A 143 18.88 11.37 -1.43
C THR A 143 18.83 10.73 -2.82
N ASN A 144 19.37 11.42 -3.82
CA ASN A 144 19.39 10.93 -5.21
C ASN A 144 18.00 10.49 -5.73
N GLY A 145 16.94 11.23 -5.39
CA GLY A 145 15.57 10.92 -5.83
C GLY A 145 14.92 9.72 -5.12
N ARG A 146 15.45 9.26 -4.00
CA ARG A 146 14.99 8.11 -3.23
C ARG A 146 14.81 8.46 -1.76
N PHE A 147 13.81 7.90 -1.10
CA PHE A 147 13.67 8.03 0.34
C PHE A 147 14.70 7.17 1.09
N GLU A 148 15.27 7.76 2.14
CA GLU A 148 16.20 7.10 3.05
C GLU A 148 15.83 7.36 4.51
N ILE A 149 16.13 6.40 5.39
CA ILE A 149 15.93 6.52 6.83
C ILE A 149 17.12 7.27 7.43
N ASP A 150 16.84 8.32 8.21
CA ASP A 150 17.80 8.92 9.12
C ASP A 150 17.92 8.03 10.36
N PHE A 151 18.88 7.12 10.36
CA PHE A 151 19.02 6.14 11.42
C PHE A 151 19.39 6.72 12.78
N ASP A 152 20.05 7.88 12.83
CA ASP A 152 20.37 8.54 14.09
C ASP A 152 19.07 9.11 14.73
N ASP A 153 18.20 9.71 13.92
CA ASP A 153 16.90 10.18 14.37
C ASP A 153 15.96 9.01 14.69
N PHE A 154 15.98 7.98 13.86
CA PHE A 154 15.18 6.77 14.05
C PHE A 154 15.49 6.07 15.37
N GLU A 155 16.76 5.79 15.65
CA GLU A 155 17.18 5.09 16.86
C GLU A 155 16.87 5.89 18.12
N ARG A 156 17.19 7.21 18.13
CA ARG A 156 16.87 8.09 19.26
C ARG A 156 15.37 8.08 19.58
N LYS A 157 14.50 7.96 18.58
CA LYS A 157 13.04 7.91 18.76
C LYS A 157 12.56 6.52 19.14
N ALA A 158 13.15 5.48 18.57
CA ALA A 158 12.83 4.08 18.88
C ALA A 158 13.05 3.74 20.35
N GLU A 159 14.09 4.30 20.99
CA GLU A 159 14.39 4.11 22.41
C GLU A 159 13.17 4.30 23.35
N HIS A 160 12.21 5.11 22.95
CA HIS A 160 11.05 5.45 23.76
C HIS A 160 9.72 4.91 23.18
N CYS A 161 9.78 4.05 22.18
CA CYS A 161 8.61 3.50 21.50
C CYS A 161 8.37 2.03 21.85
N LYS A 162 7.14 1.56 21.68
CA LYS A 162 6.75 0.15 21.86
C LYS A 162 6.57 -0.55 20.52
N VAL A 163 6.18 0.20 19.49
CA VAL A 163 5.88 -0.33 18.16
C VAL A 163 6.47 0.60 17.12
N PHE A 164 7.01 0.02 16.05
CA PHE A 164 7.29 0.69 14.79
C PHE A 164 6.39 0.13 13.70
N ILE A 165 5.57 0.98 13.08
CA ILE A 165 4.76 0.60 11.91
C ILE A 165 5.54 0.99 10.66
N MET A 166 5.92 -0.01 9.88
CA MET A 166 6.72 0.12 8.66
C MET A 166 5.87 -0.15 7.42
N SER A 167 6.02 0.67 6.38
CA SER A 167 5.53 0.38 5.04
C SER A 167 6.67 -0.20 4.20
N ASN A 168 6.53 -1.42 3.70
CA ASN A 168 7.57 -2.15 2.98
C ASN A 168 6.98 -2.95 1.78
N PRO A 169 7.06 -2.48 0.55
CA PRO A 169 7.62 -1.20 0.07
C PRO A 169 6.91 0.05 0.59
N HIS A 170 7.62 1.17 0.60
CA HIS A 170 7.16 2.39 1.24
C HIS A 170 6.11 3.15 0.43
N ASN A 171 4.98 3.46 1.03
CA ASN A 171 3.96 4.37 0.51
C ASN A 171 4.09 5.72 1.24
N PRO A 172 4.35 6.84 0.52
CA PRO A 172 3.72 7.19 -0.76
C PRO A 172 4.54 6.99 -2.04
N ALA A 173 5.81 6.61 -1.99
CA ALA A 173 6.67 6.68 -3.18
C ALA A 173 7.23 5.33 -3.68
N GLY A 174 6.77 4.21 -3.14
CA GLY A 174 7.16 2.89 -3.62
C GLY A 174 8.65 2.54 -3.39
N THR A 175 9.32 3.16 -2.44
CA THR A 175 10.72 2.82 -2.12
C THR A 175 10.81 1.40 -1.56
N VAL A 176 11.70 0.58 -2.13
CA VAL A 176 11.97 -0.79 -1.67
C VAL A 176 13.13 -0.76 -0.67
N TRP A 177 12.90 -1.25 0.55
CA TRP A 177 13.94 -1.35 1.56
C TRP A 177 14.80 -2.61 1.33
N GLY A 178 16.10 -2.43 1.13
CA GLY A 178 17.05 -3.55 0.97
C GLY A 178 17.36 -4.23 2.30
N THR A 179 18.00 -5.41 2.20
CA THR A 179 18.37 -6.24 3.38
C THR A 179 19.14 -5.47 4.44
N GLU A 180 20.12 -4.65 4.05
CA GLU A 180 20.93 -3.85 5.00
C GLU A 180 20.07 -2.88 5.82
N VAL A 181 19.11 -2.20 5.17
CA VAL A 181 18.19 -1.26 5.82
C VAL A 181 17.29 -2.01 6.80
N LEU A 182 16.69 -3.12 6.36
CA LEU A 182 15.81 -3.93 7.19
C LEU A 182 16.51 -4.58 8.36
N THR A 183 17.75 -5.07 8.17
CA THR A 183 18.58 -5.62 9.25
C THR A 183 18.89 -4.52 10.28
N LYS A 184 19.27 -3.33 9.84
CA LYS A 184 19.55 -2.23 10.76
C LYS A 184 18.29 -1.78 11.53
N ILE A 185 17.12 -1.79 10.90
CA ILE A 185 15.84 -1.57 11.59
C ILE A 185 15.62 -2.65 12.66
N ALA A 186 15.83 -3.92 12.29
CA ALA A 186 15.62 -5.04 13.20
C ALA A 186 16.57 -4.96 14.41
N ASP A 187 17.85 -4.67 14.21
CA ASP A 187 18.85 -4.52 15.27
C ASP A 187 18.49 -3.40 16.24
N ILE A 188 18.10 -2.22 15.72
CA ILE A 188 17.68 -1.08 16.55
C ILE A 188 16.41 -1.42 17.32
N CYS A 189 15.42 -1.99 16.65
CA CYS A 189 14.15 -2.33 17.28
C CYS A 189 14.31 -3.42 18.35
N GLU A 190 15.14 -4.43 18.10
CA GLU A 190 15.46 -5.47 19.09
C GLU A 190 16.21 -4.91 20.30
N LYS A 191 17.21 -4.06 20.09
CA LYS A 191 17.96 -3.38 21.13
C LYS A 191 17.07 -2.59 22.09
N HIS A 192 16.02 -1.96 21.56
CA HIS A 192 15.11 -1.10 22.36
C HIS A 192 13.77 -1.78 22.69
N ASN A 193 13.60 -3.08 22.42
CA ASN A 193 12.37 -3.84 22.63
C ASN A 193 11.14 -3.22 21.90
N VAL A 194 11.33 -2.76 20.68
CA VAL A 194 10.29 -2.22 19.80
C VAL A 194 9.78 -3.33 18.91
N LEU A 195 8.46 -3.58 18.92
CA LEU A 195 7.83 -4.51 18.00
C LEU A 195 7.71 -3.88 16.62
N VAL A 196 8.19 -4.56 15.58
CA VAL A 196 7.99 -4.12 14.18
C VAL A 196 6.70 -4.72 13.64
N ILE A 197 5.85 -3.88 13.07
CA ILE A 197 4.69 -4.25 12.26
C ILE A 197 4.97 -3.81 10.83
N SER A 198 5.22 -4.78 9.95
CA SER A 198 5.52 -4.54 8.53
C SER A 198 4.26 -4.70 7.69
N ASP A 199 3.82 -3.59 7.08
CA ASP A 199 2.79 -3.60 6.03
C ASP A 199 3.45 -3.83 4.68
N GLU A 200 3.25 -5.02 4.12
CA GLU A 200 3.83 -5.44 2.86
C GLU A 200 2.78 -5.58 1.73
N ILE A 201 1.70 -4.77 1.81
CA ILE A 201 0.60 -4.80 0.83
C ILE A 201 1.06 -4.48 -0.61
N HIS A 202 2.18 -3.77 -0.77
CA HIS A 202 2.77 -3.41 -2.06
C HIS A 202 3.91 -4.34 -2.50
N ALA A 203 4.21 -5.38 -1.77
CA ALA A 203 5.37 -6.24 -2.02
C ALA A 203 5.37 -6.91 -3.40
N ASP A 204 4.24 -7.50 -3.81
CA ASP A 204 4.07 -8.10 -5.15
C ASP A 204 4.21 -7.07 -6.29
N LEU A 205 4.02 -5.79 -5.98
CA LEU A 205 4.08 -4.70 -6.93
C LEU A 205 5.50 -4.15 -7.13
N THR A 206 6.52 -4.89 -6.72
CA THR A 206 7.91 -4.54 -6.98
C THR A 206 8.20 -4.60 -8.47
N LEU A 207 8.64 -3.46 -9.02
CA LEU A 207 8.82 -3.28 -10.46
C LEU A 207 10.06 -4.02 -10.98
N PRO A 208 10.12 -4.39 -12.28
CA PRO A 208 11.27 -5.02 -12.88
C PRO A 208 12.57 -4.24 -12.64
N GLY A 209 13.62 -4.95 -12.21
CA GLY A 209 14.91 -4.37 -11.84
C GLY A 209 15.08 -4.12 -10.34
N HIS A 210 14.03 -4.28 -9.54
CA HIS A 210 14.06 -4.18 -8.08
C HIS A 210 13.68 -5.52 -7.45
N GLN A 211 14.03 -5.71 -6.18
CA GLN A 211 13.72 -6.92 -5.42
C GLN A 211 13.19 -6.56 -4.05
N HIS A 212 11.98 -7.00 -3.75
CA HIS A 212 11.41 -6.92 -2.41
C HIS A 212 12.14 -7.87 -1.45
N VAL A 213 12.38 -7.39 -0.24
CA VAL A 213 12.82 -8.22 0.89
C VAL A 213 11.75 -8.13 1.97
N SER A 214 11.15 -9.26 2.33
CA SER A 214 10.18 -9.28 3.41
C SER A 214 10.87 -9.13 4.77
N TYR A 215 10.30 -8.32 5.66
CA TYR A 215 10.78 -8.19 7.04
C TYR A 215 10.74 -9.54 7.77
N GLY A 216 9.76 -10.39 7.46
CA GLY A 216 9.64 -11.74 8.03
C GLY A 216 10.81 -12.67 7.71
N THR A 217 11.65 -12.35 6.69
CA THR A 217 12.90 -13.09 6.41
C THR A 217 14.12 -12.52 7.13
N VAL A 218 14.04 -11.30 7.63
CA VAL A 218 15.12 -10.62 8.33
C VAL A 218 15.02 -10.82 9.84
N SER A 219 13.80 -10.82 10.39
CA SER A 219 13.59 -11.00 11.83
C SER A 219 12.35 -11.87 12.08
N SER A 220 12.48 -12.82 13.02
CA SER A 220 11.33 -13.56 13.54
C SER A 220 10.49 -12.75 14.55
N LYS A 221 11.02 -11.63 15.03
CA LYS A 221 10.39 -10.78 16.05
C LYS A 221 9.60 -9.64 15.41
N GLY A 222 8.50 -9.97 14.76
CA GLY A 222 7.66 -8.98 14.11
C GLY A 222 6.35 -9.55 13.62
N ILE A 223 5.49 -8.67 13.14
CA ILE A 223 4.24 -9.01 12.45
C ILE A 223 4.38 -8.54 11.02
N THR A 224 4.16 -9.43 10.06
CA THR A 224 4.15 -9.09 8.64
C THR A 224 2.75 -9.26 8.09
N PHE A 225 2.21 -8.22 7.47
CA PHE A 225 0.92 -8.24 6.81
C PHE A 225 1.08 -8.20 5.29
N MET A 226 0.38 -9.06 4.59
CA MET A 226 0.39 -9.18 3.14
C MET A 226 -1.04 -9.32 2.61
N ALA A 227 -1.28 -8.94 1.36
CA ALA A 227 -2.60 -9.04 0.78
C ALA A 227 -2.57 -9.14 -0.74
N PRO A 228 -3.50 -9.91 -1.36
CA PRO A 228 -3.67 -9.94 -2.81
C PRO A 228 -4.41 -8.70 -3.32
N SER A 229 -4.91 -7.86 -2.43
CA SER A 229 -5.89 -6.80 -2.72
C SER A 229 -5.37 -5.71 -3.65
N LYS A 230 -4.12 -5.26 -3.47
CA LYS A 230 -3.48 -4.27 -4.37
C LYS A 230 -2.93 -4.94 -5.62
N THR A 231 -2.36 -6.12 -5.46
CA THR A 231 -1.75 -6.91 -6.54
C THR A 231 -2.75 -7.23 -7.63
N PHE A 232 -3.95 -7.70 -7.26
CA PHE A 232 -4.97 -8.18 -8.21
C PHE A 232 -6.20 -7.28 -8.31
N ASN A 233 -6.11 -6.05 -7.78
CA ASN A 233 -7.19 -5.05 -7.83
C ASN A 233 -8.52 -5.54 -7.23
N ILE A 234 -8.46 -6.20 -6.07
CA ILE A 234 -9.60 -6.80 -5.36
C ILE A 234 -9.77 -6.25 -3.94
N ALA A 235 -9.39 -4.99 -3.72
CA ALA A 235 -9.42 -4.37 -2.38
C ALA A 235 -10.82 -4.37 -1.74
N GLY A 236 -11.88 -4.29 -2.53
CA GLY A 236 -13.26 -4.31 -2.05
C GLY A 236 -13.69 -5.63 -1.39
N LEU A 237 -12.92 -6.72 -1.54
CA LEU A 237 -13.22 -8.02 -0.94
C LEU A 237 -12.69 -8.17 0.49
N GLY A 238 -11.78 -7.29 0.94
CA GLY A 238 -11.27 -7.32 2.31
C GLY A 238 -10.55 -8.62 2.66
N SER A 239 -9.44 -8.94 1.95
CA SER A 239 -8.63 -10.13 2.16
C SER A 239 -7.17 -9.76 2.41
N SER A 240 -6.62 -10.23 3.52
CA SER A 240 -5.21 -10.08 3.89
C SER A 240 -4.75 -11.26 4.73
N VAL A 241 -3.44 -11.42 4.84
CA VAL A 241 -2.80 -12.48 5.62
C VAL A 241 -1.81 -11.84 6.61
N CYS A 242 -1.83 -12.33 7.83
CA CYS A 242 -0.86 -12.01 8.87
C CYS A 242 0.11 -13.19 9.01
N TYR A 243 1.41 -12.91 8.98
CA TYR A 243 2.48 -13.88 9.24
C TYR A 243 3.24 -13.49 10.51
N ILE A 244 3.43 -14.46 11.40
CA ILE A 244 4.20 -14.29 12.64
C ILE A 244 4.99 -15.58 12.91
N ALA A 245 6.32 -15.50 12.85
CA ALA A 245 7.21 -16.63 13.15
C ALA A 245 7.34 -16.91 14.64
N ASP A 246 7.42 -15.86 15.48
CA ASP A 246 7.55 -15.99 16.94
C ASP A 246 6.30 -16.63 17.56
N GLU A 247 6.45 -17.76 18.21
CA GLU A 247 5.33 -18.56 18.76
C GLU A 247 4.60 -17.83 19.89
N ALA A 248 5.32 -17.11 20.76
CA ALA A 248 4.71 -16.44 21.90
C ALA A 248 3.87 -15.23 21.44
N LEU A 249 4.43 -14.44 20.51
CA LEU A 249 3.73 -13.33 19.87
C LEU A 249 2.49 -13.81 19.11
N ARG A 250 2.65 -14.88 18.32
CA ARG A 250 1.58 -15.51 17.55
C ARG A 250 0.43 -15.99 18.44
N LYS A 251 0.72 -16.78 19.47
CA LYS A 251 -0.30 -17.24 20.44
C LYS A 251 -1.06 -16.11 21.07
N ARG A 252 -0.35 -15.03 21.44
CA ARG A 252 -0.98 -13.85 22.05
C ARG A 252 -1.89 -13.13 21.05
N PHE A 253 -1.40 -12.85 19.85
CA PHE A 253 -2.15 -12.03 18.88
C PHE A 253 -3.26 -12.82 18.20
N PHE A 254 -2.99 -14.02 17.68
CA PHE A 254 -4.02 -14.84 17.04
C PHE A 254 -5.09 -15.28 18.05
N GLY A 255 -4.69 -15.68 19.27
CA GLY A 255 -5.65 -15.99 20.30
C GLY A 255 -6.55 -14.82 20.70
N TRP A 256 -6.03 -13.58 20.65
CA TRP A 256 -6.82 -12.37 20.85
C TRP A 256 -7.81 -12.13 19.70
N LEU A 257 -7.38 -12.31 18.44
CA LEU A 257 -8.24 -12.19 17.28
C LEU A 257 -9.40 -13.19 17.31
N ASP A 258 -9.08 -14.46 17.62
CA ASP A 258 -10.06 -15.54 17.71
C ASP A 258 -11.07 -15.30 18.85
N ALA A 259 -10.59 -14.90 20.02
CA ALA A 259 -11.43 -14.64 21.19
C ALA A 259 -12.45 -13.51 20.95
N LEU A 260 -12.10 -12.51 20.15
CA LEU A 260 -13.00 -11.40 19.81
C LEU A 260 -13.81 -11.63 18.53
N GLY A 261 -13.48 -12.67 17.74
CA GLY A 261 -14.15 -12.95 16.48
C GLY A 261 -14.01 -11.87 15.41
N VAL A 262 -12.92 -11.06 15.48
CA VAL A 262 -12.75 -9.88 14.62
C VAL A 262 -11.99 -10.15 13.32
N ALA A 263 -11.45 -11.34 13.15
CA ALA A 263 -10.66 -11.72 11.98
C ALA A 263 -11.35 -12.74 11.08
N GLY A 264 -12.68 -12.79 11.11
CA GLY A 264 -13.46 -13.61 10.19
C GLY A 264 -13.44 -13.06 8.77
N GLY A 265 -13.29 -13.93 7.77
CA GLY A 265 -13.40 -13.57 6.36
C GLY A 265 -14.79 -13.89 5.78
N ASN A 266 -15.06 -13.33 4.61
CA ASN A 266 -16.25 -13.67 3.84
C ASN A 266 -15.93 -14.69 2.74
N ILE A 267 -16.95 -15.36 2.24
CA ILE A 267 -16.85 -16.40 1.21
C ILE A 267 -16.03 -15.93 0.00
N PHE A 268 -16.33 -14.75 -0.51
CA PHE A 268 -15.68 -14.23 -1.73
C PHE A 268 -14.24 -13.77 -1.49
N ALA A 269 -13.93 -13.32 -0.27
CA ALA A 269 -12.56 -12.99 0.13
C ALA A 269 -11.62 -14.21 0.03
N PHE A 270 -12.07 -15.35 0.56
CA PHE A 270 -11.30 -16.60 0.48
C PHE A 270 -11.21 -17.12 -0.95
N THR A 271 -12.34 -17.22 -1.65
CA THR A 271 -12.39 -17.71 -3.03
C THR A 271 -11.52 -16.90 -3.98
N ALA A 272 -11.60 -15.57 -3.89
CA ALA A 272 -10.82 -14.68 -4.74
C ALA A 272 -9.32 -14.73 -4.43
N ALA A 273 -8.95 -14.74 -3.15
CA ALA A 273 -7.55 -14.82 -2.75
C ALA A 273 -6.90 -16.16 -3.11
N GLU A 274 -7.63 -17.29 -2.95
CA GLU A 274 -7.16 -18.60 -3.39
C GLU A 274 -6.87 -18.60 -4.89
N ALA A 275 -7.82 -18.13 -5.72
CA ALA A 275 -7.63 -18.05 -7.16
C ALA A 275 -6.48 -17.09 -7.54
N ALA A 276 -6.40 -15.93 -6.87
CA ALA A 276 -5.37 -14.93 -7.11
C ALA A 276 -3.96 -15.50 -6.86
N PHE A 277 -3.73 -16.10 -5.72
CA PHE A 277 -2.42 -16.68 -5.38
C PHE A 277 -2.09 -17.94 -6.18
N ALA A 278 -3.09 -18.80 -6.49
CA ALA A 278 -2.85 -20.02 -7.24
C ALA A 278 -2.52 -19.76 -8.73
N GLN A 279 -3.10 -18.73 -9.35
CA GLN A 279 -3.07 -18.52 -10.81
C GLN A 279 -2.47 -17.19 -11.25
N GLY A 280 -2.20 -16.25 -10.30
CA GLY A 280 -1.94 -14.85 -10.60
C GLY A 280 -0.59 -14.51 -11.24
N GLY A 281 0.37 -15.45 -11.30
CA GLY A 281 1.76 -15.15 -11.67
C GLY A 281 1.93 -14.50 -13.05
N GLU A 282 1.26 -15.02 -14.09
CA GLU A 282 1.35 -14.46 -15.45
C GLU A 282 0.69 -13.08 -15.57
N TRP A 283 -0.48 -12.91 -14.93
CA TRP A 283 -1.16 -11.62 -14.92
C TRP A 283 -0.32 -10.57 -14.19
N LEU A 284 0.24 -10.91 -13.04
CA LEU A 284 1.11 -10.03 -12.25
C LEU A 284 2.33 -9.58 -13.07
N GLN A 285 3.00 -10.52 -13.73
CA GLN A 285 4.17 -10.17 -14.56
C GLN A 285 3.81 -9.15 -15.65
N GLN A 286 2.75 -9.38 -16.43
CA GLN A 286 2.34 -8.48 -17.51
C GLN A 286 1.89 -7.11 -16.96
N MET A 287 1.20 -7.11 -15.82
CA MET A 287 0.78 -5.87 -15.17
C MET A 287 1.98 -5.05 -14.68
N LEU A 288 3.00 -5.69 -14.08
CA LEU A 288 4.23 -5.01 -13.64
C LEU A 288 5.02 -4.42 -14.83
N GLU A 289 5.09 -5.12 -15.95
CA GLU A 289 5.68 -4.61 -17.19
C GLU A 289 4.95 -3.36 -17.69
N TYR A 290 3.60 -3.39 -17.68
CA TYR A 290 2.78 -2.24 -18.05
C TYR A 290 2.97 -1.05 -17.11
N LEU A 291 2.99 -1.28 -15.79
CA LEU A 291 3.24 -0.24 -14.79
C LEU A 291 4.66 0.35 -14.93
N SER A 292 5.66 -0.48 -15.19
CA SER A 292 7.03 -0.01 -15.44
C SER A 292 7.08 0.97 -16.61
N GLU A 293 6.35 0.70 -17.70
CA GLU A 293 6.23 1.64 -18.83
C GLU A 293 5.46 2.92 -18.45
N ASN A 294 4.47 2.85 -17.56
CA ASN A 294 3.79 4.05 -17.05
C ASN A 294 4.76 4.92 -16.21
N VAL A 295 5.62 4.29 -15.39
CA VAL A 295 6.68 5.00 -14.64
C VAL A 295 7.66 5.70 -15.58
N LYS A 296 8.15 5.01 -16.61
CA LYS A 296 9.03 5.60 -17.64
C LYS A 296 8.34 6.73 -18.41
N THR A 297 7.05 6.59 -18.67
CA THR A 297 6.23 7.63 -19.32
C THR A 297 6.14 8.87 -18.43
N LEU A 298 5.87 8.70 -17.13
CA LEU A 298 5.89 9.80 -16.17
C LEU A 298 7.24 10.51 -16.15
N ASP A 299 8.34 9.76 -15.99
CA ASP A 299 9.69 10.32 -15.89
C ASP A 299 10.04 11.18 -17.12
N ARG A 300 9.86 10.62 -18.33
CA ARG A 300 10.08 11.34 -19.59
C ARG A 300 9.22 12.58 -19.70
N PHE A 301 7.92 12.46 -19.36
CA PHE A 301 6.99 13.59 -19.44
C PHE A 301 7.39 14.73 -18.50
N LEU A 302 7.82 14.40 -17.27
CA LEU A 302 8.29 15.40 -16.31
C LEU A 302 9.55 16.12 -16.84
N GLN A 303 10.51 15.39 -17.37
CA GLN A 303 11.73 15.99 -17.95
C GLN A 303 11.42 16.94 -19.13
N GLU A 304 10.46 16.58 -19.97
CA GLU A 304 10.11 17.37 -21.18
C GLU A 304 9.19 18.54 -20.90
N ARG A 305 8.18 18.37 -20.04
CA ARG A 305 7.08 19.33 -19.88
C ARG A 305 7.02 20.00 -18.49
N MET A 306 7.58 19.36 -17.46
CA MET A 306 7.56 19.87 -16.08
C MET A 306 8.93 19.68 -15.38
N PRO A 307 10.04 20.20 -15.94
CA PRO A 307 11.40 19.89 -15.43
C PRO A 307 11.69 20.46 -14.03
N LYS A 308 10.82 21.31 -13.48
CA LYS A 308 10.95 21.83 -12.11
C LYS A 308 10.28 20.94 -11.06
N VAL A 309 9.49 19.93 -11.46
CA VAL A 309 8.95 18.94 -10.55
C VAL A 309 10.07 17.97 -10.16
N LYS A 310 10.29 17.82 -8.86
CA LYS A 310 11.13 16.72 -8.35
C LYS A 310 10.25 15.50 -8.11
N VAL A 311 10.73 14.34 -8.48
CA VAL A 311 9.97 13.09 -8.32
C VAL A 311 10.80 12.05 -7.58
N VAL A 312 10.14 11.31 -6.69
CA VAL A 312 10.63 10.01 -6.24
C VAL A 312 9.90 8.98 -7.10
N LEU A 313 10.62 8.40 -8.06
CA LEU A 313 10.08 7.35 -8.93
C LEU A 313 9.91 6.07 -8.15
N PRO A 314 8.77 5.37 -8.31
CA PRO A 314 8.53 4.14 -7.58
C PRO A 314 9.42 2.99 -8.06
N GLU A 315 10.04 2.30 -7.10
CA GLU A 315 10.70 1.00 -7.26
C GLU A 315 9.69 -0.14 -7.12
N ALA A 316 8.56 0.15 -6.48
CA ALA A 316 7.42 -0.73 -6.31
C ALA A 316 6.12 0.08 -6.28
N SER A 317 4.97 -0.60 -6.43
CA SER A 317 3.67 0.04 -6.46
C SER A 317 3.41 0.82 -7.76
N TYR A 318 2.29 1.49 -7.80
CA TYR A 318 1.84 2.38 -8.86
C TYR A 318 1.65 3.81 -8.35
N LEU A 319 2.42 4.20 -7.32
CA LEU A 319 2.30 5.49 -6.63
C LEU A 319 3.60 6.26 -6.78
N ALA A 320 3.53 7.47 -7.31
CA ALA A 320 4.66 8.37 -7.46
C ALA A 320 4.49 9.59 -6.53
N TRP A 321 5.59 10.07 -5.96
CA TRP A 321 5.63 11.24 -5.11
C TRP A 321 6.22 12.42 -5.86
N LEU A 322 5.41 13.46 -6.10
CA LEU A 322 5.75 14.64 -6.87
C LEU A 322 5.92 15.82 -5.93
N ASP A 323 7.04 16.56 -6.04
CA ASP A 323 7.31 17.81 -5.34
C ASP A 323 7.34 18.98 -6.34
N PHE A 324 6.35 19.86 -6.23
CA PHE A 324 6.17 21.05 -7.07
C PHE A 324 6.85 22.31 -6.51
N SER A 325 7.66 22.21 -5.46
CA SER A 325 8.32 23.38 -4.83
C SER A 325 9.14 24.21 -5.81
N GLY A 326 9.65 23.61 -6.88
CA GLY A 326 10.41 24.31 -7.92
C GLY A 326 9.63 25.37 -8.71
N TYR A 327 8.30 25.39 -8.60
CA TYR A 327 7.44 26.39 -9.26
C TYR A 327 7.17 27.62 -8.40
N GLY A 328 7.48 27.59 -7.10
CA GLY A 328 7.28 28.73 -6.21
C GLY A 328 5.82 29.09 -5.94
N LEU A 329 4.91 28.13 -6.18
CA LEU A 329 3.48 28.28 -5.93
C LEU A 329 3.17 27.93 -4.46
N THR A 330 2.19 28.62 -3.89
CA THR A 330 1.67 28.24 -2.56
C THR A 330 0.85 26.96 -2.63
N HIS A 331 0.64 26.31 -1.50
CA HIS A 331 -0.20 25.10 -1.39
C HIS A 331 -1.59 25.30 -2.01
N GLU A 332 -2.26 26.40 -1.68
CA GLU A 332 -3.59 26.71 -2.20
C GLU A 332 -3.58 26.97 -3.71
N GLN A 333 -2.54 27.61 -4.24
CA GLN A 333 -2.37 27.78 -5.69
C GLN A 333 -2.16 26.44 -6.39
N LEU A 334 -1.33 25.55 -5.83
CA LEU A 334 -1.13 24.21 -6.37
C LEU A 334 -2.43 23.40 -6.39
N LYS A 335 -3.16 23.40 -5.27
CA LYS A 335 -4.47 22.74 -5.20
C LYS A 335 -5.45 23.29 -6.24
N HIS A 336 -5.51 24.61 -6.38
CA HIS A 336 -6.39 25.24 -7.36
C HIS A 336 -6.03 24.84 -8.79
N LYS A 337 -4.74 24.92 -9.15
CA LYS A 337 -4.25 24.54 -10.49
C LYS A 337 -4.50 23.06 -10.80
N LEU A 338 -4.18 22.17 -9.88
CA LEU A 338 -4.38 20.73 -10.07
C LEU A 338 -5.86 20.36 -10.16
N LEU A 339 -6.69 20.85 -9.24
CA LEU A 339 -8.08 20.44 -9.13
C LEU A 339 -9.02 21.22 -10.06
N ASN A 340 -8.84 22.56 -10.18
CA ASN A 340 -9.80 23.40 -10.90
C ASN A 340 -9.39 23.66 -12.35
N GLU A 341 -8.11 23.86 -12.63
CA GLU A 341 -7.61 24.15 -13.98
C GLU A 341 -7.30 22.82 -14.72
N ALA A 342 -6.41 21.99 -14.18
CA ALA A 342 -6.07 20.69 -14.77
C ALA A 342 -7.20 19.64 -14.66
N LYS A 343 -8.13 19.83 -13.73
CA LYS A 343 -9.20 18.86 -13.43
C LYS A 343 -8.66 17.45 -13.12
N VAL A 344 -7.63 17.37 -12.29
CA VAL A 344 -7.01 16.12 -11.82
C VAL A 344 -6.99 16.12 -10.30
N ALA A 345 -7.55 15.06 -9.69
CA ALA A 345 -7.52 14.88 -8.25
C ALA A 345 -6.33 14.02 -7.85
N LEU A 346 -5.36 14.61 -7.15
CA LEU A 346 -4.20 13.94 -6.54
C LEU A 346 -4.36 13.87 -5.02
N ASN A 347 -3.63 12.98 -4.34
CA ASN A 347 -3.54 13.05 -2.88
C ASN A 347 -2.64 14.22 -2.45
N ASP A 348 -3.16 15.04 -1.57
CA ASP A 348 -2.44 16.14 -0.94
C ASP A 348 -1.35 15.61 -0.01
N GLY A 349 -0.12 16.07 -0.21
CA GLY A 349 1.06 15.63 0.53
C GLY A 349 0.99 15.92 2.03
N THR A 350 0.29 16.98 2.44
CA THR A 350 0.11 17.33 3.86
C THR A 350 -0.54 16.20 4.65
N THR A 351 -1.37 15.39 4.02
CA THR A 351 -2.03 14.24 4.67
C THR A 351 -1.06 13.10 5.05
N PHE A 352 0.16 13.10 4.50
CA PHE A 352 1.18 12.06 4.72
C PHE A 352 2.20 12.42 5.82
N GLY A 353 2.12 13.61 6.44
CA GLY A 353 3.06 13.98 7.49
C GLY A 353 3.10 15.47 7.84
N GLY A 354 2.07 16.23 7.47
CA GLY A 354 1.90 17.64 7.83
C GLY A 354 2.45 18.63 6.83
N ASP A 355 2.48 19.89 7.22
CA ASP A 355 2.69 21.07 6.36
C ASP A 355 4.02 21.09 5.61
N LYS A 356 5.04 20.39 6.10
CA LYS A 356 6.32 20.30 5.38
C LYS A 356 6.21 19.64 3.99
N TYR A 357 5.08 19.01 3.69
CA TYR A 357 4.77 18.38 2.41
C TYR A 357 3.70 19.14 1.60
N GLU A 358 3.47 20.41 1.90
CA GLU A 358 2.47 21.25 1.24
C GLU A 358 2.68 21.43 -0.28
N CYS A 359 3.92 21.32 -0.76
CA CYS A 359 4.22 21.32 -2.19
C CYS A 359 4.23 19.93 -2.83
N CYS A 360 3.94 18.89 -2.06
CA CYS A 360 4.01 17.52 -2.53
C CYS A 360 2.64 16.94 -2.79
N PHE A 361 2.55 16.07 -3.80
CA PHE A 361 1.32 15.34 -4.14
C PHE A 361 1.67 13.90 -4.54
N ARG A 362 0.80 12.94 -4.16
CA ARG A 362 0.94 11.57 -4.59
C ARG A 362 0.06 11.31 -5.80
N LEU A 363 0.66 10.83 -6.89
CA LEU A 363 0.02 10.45 -8.14
C LEU A 363 -0.13 8.94 -8.23
N ASN A 364 -1.30 8.44 -8.65
CA ASN A 364 -1.55 7.04 -8.95
C ASN A 364 -1.31 6.77 -10.46
N LEU A 365 -0.42 5.83 -10.78
CA LEU A 365 -0.05 5.40 -12.14
C LEU A 365 -0.78 4.12 -12.60
N GLY A 366 -1.62 3.52 -11.74
CA GLY A 366 -2.35 2.29 -11.99
C GLY A 366 -3.60 2.51 -12.86
N CYS A 367 -3.40 3.07 -14.05
CA CYS A 367 -4.46 3.36 -15.01
C CYS A 367 -3.98 3.14 -16.46
N PRO A 368 -4.88 3.04 -17.44
CA PRO A 368 -4.53 3.05 -18.86
C PRO A 368 -3.61 4.23 -19.21
N ARG A 369 -2.59 3.97 -20.03
CA ARG A 369 -1.55 4.98 -20.34
C ARG A 369 -2.12 6.22 -20.99
N SER A 370 -3.17 6.10 -21.77
CA SER A 370 -3.87 7.25 -22.38
C SER A 370 -4.43 8.20 -21.31
N ILE A 371 -4.99 7.67 -20.22
CA ILE A 371 -5.50 8.46 -19.09
C ILE A 371 -4.36 9.17 -18.35
N LEU A 372 -3.25 8.45 -18.15
CA LEU A 372 -2.05 9.03 -17.52
C LEU A 372 -1.51 10.22 -18.34
N ILE A 373 -1.32 10.03 -19.64
CA ILE A 373 -0.78 11.08 -20.53
C ILE A 373 -1.72 12.28 -20.60
N ASP A 374 -3.02 12.08 -20.70
CA ASP A 374 -4.01 13.15 -20.68
C ASP A 374 -3.96 13.94 -19.38
N ALA A 375 -3.96 13.27 -18.24
CA ALA A 375 -3.88 13.92 -16.93
C ALA A 375 -2.58 14.71 -16.77
N LEU A 376 -1.44 14.14 -17.14
CA LEU A 376 -0.14 14.81 -17.08
C LEU A 376 -0.09 16.04 -18.01
N SER A 377 -0.70 15.98 -19.20
CA SER A 377 -0.76 17.10 -20.14
C SER A 377 -1.54 18.28 -19.53
N ARG A 378 -2.71 18.01 -18.98
CA ARG A 378 -3.52 19.04 -18.32
C ARG A 378 -2.83 19.63 -17.08
N ILE A 379 -2.13 18.81 -16.29
CA ILE A 379 -1.33 19.28 -15.15
C ILE A 379 -0.21 20.21 -15.67
N ALA A 380 0.52 19.81 -16.72
CA ALA A 380 1.61 20.62 -17.27
C ALA A 380 1.12 21.97 -17.81
N ASP A 381 0.00 21.98 -18.53
CA ASP A 381 -0.59 23.21 -19.05
C ASP A 381 -0.96 24.16 -17.88
N ALA A 382 -1.69 23.65 -16.88
CA ALA A 382 -2.09 24.45 -15.72
C ALA A 382 -0.91 24.96 -14.86
N ILE A 383 0.15 24.18 -14.69
CA ILE A 383 1.30 24.56 -13.84
C ILE A 383 2.24 25.54 -14.54
N ASN A 384 2.36 25.49 -15.88
CA ASN A 384 3.27 26.35 -16.65
C ASN A 384 2.64 27.70 -17.03
N GLU A 385 1.30 27.83 -16.95
CA GLU A 385 0.59 29.11 -17.08
C GLU A 385 0.76 30.00 -15.82
#